data_bdc5af209ac7c5c2b39103c2316bc39f
#
_entry.id   bdc5af209ac7c5c2b39103c2316bc39f
#
_cell.length_a   1.000
_cell.length_b   1.000
_cell.length_c   1.000
_cell.angle_alpha   90.00
_cell.angle_beta   90.00
_cell.angle_gamma   90.00
#
_symmetry.space_group_name_H-M   'P 1'
#
loop_
_entity.id
_entity.type
_entity.pdbx_description
1 polymer ?
#
loop_
_entity_poly.entity_id
_entity_poly.type
_entity_poly.pdbx_seq_one_letter_code
_entity_poly.pdbx_strand_id
1 'polypeptide(L)'
;MGTNIETSLKKRTIYFDRVFWQEGFALAGPKELKGKLGDKFDFTLINDKFDQDTFEKAERKMFETALDGLLAKSKKLPIEIDVVLGGDLLNQCVSTSFAMRKSSASFLGLYNACGTYAESMILGAALVDKFLDNAVCVSGSHFSSAERQYRYPLELGVLRSPMTQWTCSGVGCSLLSRE
;
A
#
# COMPACT_ATOMS: atom_id res chain seq x y z
N MET A 1 25.66 -24.31 -5.77
CA MET A 1 24.70 -24.36 -4.66
C MET A 1 23.33 -24.59 -5.26
N GLY A 2 22.82 -25.82 -5.24
CA GLY A 2 21.50 -26.17 -5.75
C GLY A 2 20.45 -25.68 -4.74
N THR A 3 19.68 -24.73 -5.16
CA THR A 3 18.67 -24.08 -4.33
C THR A 3 17.56 -25.04 -3.95
N ASN A 4 17.19 -25.07 -2.69
CA ASN A 4 16.07 -25.80 -2.08
C ASN A 4 14.67 -25.39 -2.62
N ILE A 5 14.59 -24.83 -3.82
CA ILE A 5 13.34 -24.39 -4.45
C ILE A 5 12.38 -25.55 -4.70
N GLU A 6 12.88 -26.72 -5.13
CA GLU A 6 12.03 -27.90 -5.37
C GLU A 6 11.33 -28.42 -4.11
N THR A 7 12.01 -28.36 -2.96
CA THR A 7 11.45 -28.86 -1.71
C THR A 7 10.42 -27.87 -1.12
N SER A 8 10.61 -26.57 -1.36
CA SER A 8 9.69 -25.52 -0.87
C SER A 8 8.40 -25.43 -1.70
N LEU A 9 8.45 -25.62 -3.00
CA LEU A 9 7.27 -25.68 -3.87
C LEU A 9 6.32 -26.83 -3.49
N LYS A 10 6.86 -28.00 -3.10
CA LYS A 10 6.04 -29.11 -2.58
C LYS A 10 5.30 -28.78 -1.29
N LYS A 11 5.83 -27.85 -0.49
CA LYS A 11 5.20 -27.36 0.77
C LYS A 11 4.37 -26.09 0.58
N ARG A 12 4.22 -25.58 -0.64
CA ARG A 12 3.56 -24.30 -0.96
C ARG A 12 4.14 -23.11 -0.18
N THR A 13 5.43 -23.17 0.17
CA THR A 13 6.15 -22.12 0.90
C THR A 13 7.37 -21.73 0.10
N ILE A 14 7.56 -20.43 -0.10
CA ILE A 14 8.75 -19.86 -0.74
C ILE A 14 9.60 -19.22 0.36
N TYR A 15 10.88 -19.55 0.39
CA TYR A 15 11.83 -18.93 1.29
C TYR A 15 12.73 -17.98 0.50
N PHE A 16 12.95 -16.80 1.05
CA PHE A 16 13.86 -15.80 0.53
C PHE A 16 15.06 -15.70 1.47
N ASP A 17 16.26 -15.70 0.94
CA ASP A 17 17.50 -15.77 1.74
C ASP A 17 18.10 -14.40 2.05
N ARG A 18 17.81 -13.39 1.22
CA ARG A 18 18.48 -12.08 1.26
C ARG A 18 17.51 -10.89 1.29
N VAL A 19 16.34 -11.09 1.84
CA VAL A 19 15.30 -10.05 1.89
C VAL A 19 14.97 -9.71 3.33
N PHE A 20 15.05 -8.44 3.65
CA PHE A 20 14.70 -7.92 4.96
C PHE A 20 13.58 -6.88 4.84
N TRP A 21 12.60 -6.99 5.72
CA TRP A 21 11.66 -5.90 5.95
C TRP A 21 12.38 -4.84 6.79
N GLN A 22 12.72 -3.72 6.17
CA GLN A 22 13.51 -2.66 6.81
C GLN A 22 12.64 -1.69 7.59
N GLU A 23 11.56 -1.22 7.00
CA GLU A 23 10.69 -0.21 7.60
C GLU A 23 9.27 -0.29 7.05
N GLY A 24 8.32 0.30 7.77
CA GLY A 24 6.95 0.49 7.33
C GLY A 24 6.40 1.84 7.72
N PHE A 25 5.43 2.33 6.96
CA PHE A 25 4.68 3.54 7.25
C PHE A 25 3.20 3.31 7.00
N ALA A 26 2.37 3.72 7.93
CA ALA A 26 0.93 3.57 7.86
C ALA A 26 0.23 4.91 8.06
N LEU A 27 -0.55 5.31 7.05
CA LEU A 27 -1.41 6.49 7.07
C LEU A 27 -2.86 6.05 7.15
N ALA A 28 -3.65 6.67 8.01
CA ALA A 28 -5.07 6.37 8.17
C ALA A 28 -5.97 7.61 8.02
N GLY A 29 -7.22 7.37 7.68
CA GLY A 29 -8.26 8.39 7.61
C GLY A 29 -8.72 8.89 8.99
N PRO A 30 -9.52 9.97 9.03
CA PRO A 30 -9.88 10.65 10.27
C PRO A 30 -10.73 9.81 11.23
N LYS A 31 -11.38 8.76 10.77
CA LYS A 31 -12.14 7.85 11.64
C LYS A 31 -11.25 7.16 12.67
N GLU A 32 -9.99 6.95 12.34
CA GLU A 32 -9.03 6.26 13.20
C GLU A 32 -8.48 7.14 14.32
N LEU A 33 -8.62 8.48 14.24
CA LEU A 33 -8.18 9.41 15.30
C LEU A 33 -8.73 9.04 16.69
N LYS A 34 -9.97 8.53 16.72
CA LYS A 34 -10.64 8.11 17.95
C LYS A 34 -10.73 6.58 18.09
N GLY A 35 -10.12 5.86 17.17
CA GLY A 35 -10.08 4.40 17.18
C GLY A 35 -9.07 3.85 18.16
N LYS A 36 -9.19 2.57 18.51
CA LYS A 36 -8.27 1.87 19.43
C LYS A 36 -6.83 1.83 18.90
N LEU A 37 -6.63 1.96 17.60
CA LEU A 37 -5.33 1.93 16.94
C LEU A 37 -4.87 3.30 16.46
N GLY A 38 -5.57 4.39 16.83
CA GLY A 38 -5.28 5.73 16.32
C GLY A 38 -3.86 6.20 16.61
N ASP A 39 -3.32 5.83 17.76
CA ASP A 39 -1.95 6.12 18.18
C ASP A 39 -0.88 5.21 17.56
N LYS A 40 -1.27 4.20 16.78
CA LYS A 40 -0.37 3.24 16.12
C LYS A 40 -0.06 3.60 14.68
N PHE A 41 -0.83 4.50 14.09
CA PHE A 41 -0.55 4.99 12.75
C PHE A 41 0.54 6.06 12.78
N ASP A 42 1.43 6.05 11.79
CA ASP A 42 2.47 7.07 11.66
C ASP A 42 1.87 8.44 11.31
N PHE A 43 0.74 8.45 10.60
CA PHE A 43 0.01 9.66 10.25
C PHE A 43 -1.51 9.40 10.20
N THR A 44 -2.29 10.30 10.77
CA THR A 44 -3.76 10.23 10.71
C THR A 44 -4.33 11.54 10.19
N LEU A 45 -5.19 11.44 9.17
CA LEU A 45 -5.84 12.60 8.56
C LEU A 45 -6.81 13.28 9.52
N ILE A 46 -6.89 14.60 9.45
CA ILE A 46 -7.87 15.40 10.19
C ILE A 46 -9.24 15.39 9.49
N ASN A 47 -9.24 15.35 8.15
CA ASN A 47 -10.45 15.32 7.34
C ASN A 47 -10.29 14.39 6.14
N ASP A 48 -11.40 13.86 5.63
CA ASP A 48 -11.42 12.90 4.53
C ASP A 48 -10.91 13.45 3.19
N LYS A 49 -10.98 14.76 3.00
CA LYS A 49 -10.53 15.38 1.75
C LYS A 49 -9.02 15.67 1.72
N PHE A 50 -8.37 15.62 2.86
CA PHE A 50 -6.94 15.94 2.96
C PHE A 50 -6.57 17.25 2.24
N ASP A 51 -7.41 18.26 2.39
CA ASP A 51 -7.33 19.59 1.77
C ASP A 51 -7.31 19.55 0.22
N GLN A 52 -7.95 18.55 -0.36
CA GLN A 52 -8.11 18.42 -1.81
C GLN A 52 -9.56 18.66 -2.23
N ASP A 53 -9.76 18.97 -3.52
CA ASP A 53 -11.09 19.24 -4.08
C ASP A 53 -11.94 17.97 -4.18
N THR A 54 -11.30 16.82 -4.51
CA THR A 54 -11.97 15.54 -4.72
C THR A 54 -11.33 14.43 -3.87
N PHE A 55 -12.08 13.35 -3.64
CA PHE A 55 -11.60 12.21 -2.88
C PHE A 55 -10.51 11.43 -3.62
N GLU A 56 -10.52 11.41 -4.95
CA GLU A 56 -9.48 10.78 -5.75
C GLU A 56 -8.14 11.54 -5.63
N LYS A 57 -8.19 12.88 -5.60
CA LYS A 57 -7.01 13.70 -5.32
C LYS A 57 -6.53 13.51 -3.88
N ALA A 58 -7.46 13.37 -2.92
CA ALA A 58 -7.11 13.05 -1.54
C ALA A 58 -6.40 11.69 -1.44
N GLU A 59 -6.95 10.68 -2.09
CA GLU A 59 -6.33 9.34 -2.14
C GLU A 59 -4.92 9.40 -2.75
N ARG A 60 -4.75 10.08 -3.87
CA ARG A 60 -3.42 10.29 -4.45
C ARG A 60 -2.45 10.94 -3.46
N LYS A 61 -2.88 12.02 -2.78
CA LYS A 61 -2.06 12.71 -1.78
C LYS A 61 -1.72 11.80 -0.59
N MET A 62 -2.61 10.89 -0.22
CA MET A 62 -2.33 9.88 0.82
C MET A 62 -1.18 8.96 0.39
N PHE A 63 -1.16 8.49 -0.85
CA PHE A 63 -0.04 7.69 -1.38
C PHE A 63 1.26 8.50 -1.41
N GLU A 64 1.25 9.72 -1.92
CA GLU A 64 2.42 10.61 -1.93
C GLU A 64 2.96 10.79 -0.50
N THR A 65 2.07 11.12 0.47
CA THR A 65 2.46 11.33 1.87
C THR A 65 3.01 10.07 2.55
N ALA A 66 2.40 8.90 2.28
CA ALA A 66 2.86 7.64 2.86
C ALA A 66 4.24 7.24 2.32
N LEU A 67 4.49 7.44 1.03
CA LEU A 67 5.79 7.17 0.41
C LEU A 67 6.87 8.12 0.95
N ASP A 68 6.58 9.41 1.00
CA ASP A 68 7.51 10.40 1.57
C ASP A 68 7.80 10.10 3.05
N GLY A 69 6.78 9.74 3.82
CA GLY A 69 6.90 9.35 5.21
C GLY A 69 7.75 8.09 5.41
N LEU A 70 7.59 7.07 4.55
CA LEU A 70 8.42 5.87 4.57
C LEU A 70 9.88 6.20 4.29
N LEU A 71 10.17 7.01 3.26
CA LEU A 71 11.52 7.41 2.92
C LEU A 71 12.19 8.19 4.05
N ALA A 72 11.47 9.13 4.64
CA ALA A 72 11.96 9.89 5.79
C ALA A 72 12.26 8.99 7.00
N LYS A 73 11.38 8.05 7.31
CA LYS A 73 11.50 7.12 8.43
C LYS A 73 12.64 6.12 8.23
N SER A 74 12.81 5.60 7.01
CA SER A 74 13.90 4.69 6.65
C SER A 74 15.24 5.39 6.37
N LYS A 75 15.24 6.73 6.32
CA LYS A 75 16.40 7.56 5.94
C LYS A 75 16.95 7.23 4.54
N LYS A 76 16.08 6.78 3.64
CA LYS A 76 16.42 6.50 2.25
C LYS A 76 16.14 7.69 1.37
N LEU A 77 17.00 7.90 0.38
CA LEU A 77 16.74 8.88 -0.68
C LEU A 77 15.87 8.25 -1.77
N PRO A 78 15.03 9.03 -2.47
CA PRO A 78 14.18 8.51 -3.55
C PRO A 78 14.94 7.74 -4.63
N ILE A 79 16.19 8.14 -4.92
CA ILE A 79 17.05 7.51 -5.93
C ILE A 79 17.55 6.10 -5.51
N GLU A 80 17.50 5.78 -4.23
CA GLU A 80 17.91 4.47 -3.72
C GLU A 80 16.81 3.42 -3.87
N ILE A 81 15.61 3.80 -4.28
CA ILE A 81 14.49 2.88 -4.49
C ILE A 81 14.48 2.43 -5.95
N ASP A 82 14.66 1.14 -6.17
CA ASP A 82 14.69 0.56 -7.52
C ASP A 82 13.30 0.41 -8.11
N VAL A 83 12.35 -0.01 -7.28
CA VAL A 83 10.98 -0.28 -7.72
C VAL A 83 9.97 0.01 -6.61
N VAL A 84 8.81 0.53 -7.02
CA VAL A 84 7.60 0.58 -6.20
C VAL A 84 6.57 -0.36 -6.80
N LEU A 85 6.04 -1.25 -5.97
CA LEU A 85 5.00 -2.21 -6.36
C LEU A 85 3.73 -1.93 -5.54
N GLY A 86 2.60 -1.92 -6.19
CA GLY A 86 1.34 -1.79 -5.48
C GLY A 86 0.23 -1.16 -6.29
N GLY A 87 -0.82 -0.75 -5.60
CA GLY A 87 -1.98 -0.20 -6.26
C GLY A 87 -3.09 0.20 -5.30
N ASP A 88 -4.14 0.70 -5.90
CA ASP A 88 -5.36 1.15 -5.25
C ASP A 88 -6.60 0.46 -5.86
N LEU A 89 -7.79 0.75 -5.33
CA LEU A 89 -9.05 0.18 -5.80
C LEU A 89 -9.71 0.96 -6.94
N LEU A 90 -9.21 2.13 -7.29
CA LEU A 90 -9.71 2.86 -8.45
C LEU A 90 -9.31 2.12 -9.72
N ASN A 91 -10.20 2.16 -10.72
CA ASN A 91 -10.00 1.44 -11.96
C ASN A 91 -8.60 1.70 -12.54
N GLN A 92 -7.86 0.62 -12.79
CA GLN A 92 -6.51 0.61 -13.33
C GLN A 92 -5.46 1.34 -12.47
N CYS A 93 -5.58 1.30 -11.14
CA CYS A 93 -4.62 1.91 -10.20
C CYS A 93 -4.41 3.41 -10.45
N VAL A 94 -5.49 4.16 -10.60
CA VAL A 94 -5.44 5.58 -10.96
C VAL A 94 -4.68 6.41 -9.92
N SER A 95 -5.07 6.30 -8.64
CA SER A 95 -4.47 7.10 -7.58
C SER A 95 -2.98 6.82 -7.41
N THR A 96 -2.62 5.55 -7.39
CA THR A 96 -1.21 5.13 -7.25
C THR A 96 -0.39 5.56 -8.44
N SER A 97 -0.88 5.34 -9.67
CA SER A 97 -0.17 5.74 -10.89
C SER A 97 0.10 7.24 -10.94
N PHE A 98 -0.88 8.06 -10.55
CA PHE A 98 -0.68 9.51 -10.48
C PHE A 98 0.26 9.94 -9.34
N ALA A 99 0.25 9.25 -8.20
CA ALA A 99 1.18 9.51 -7.11
C ALA A 99 2.63 9.24 -7.55
N MET A 100 2.84 8.17 -8.33
CA MET A 100 4.18 7.77 -8.80
C MET A 100 4.77 8.65 -9.90
N ARG A 101 4.01 9.59 -10.48
CA ARG A 101 4.53 10.48 -11.55
C ARG A 101 5.76 11.30 -11.18
N LYS A 102 5.98 11.54 -9.88
CA LYS A 102 7.14 12.29 -9.38
C LYS A 102 8.27 11.40 -8.86
N SER A 103 8.05 10.09 -8.83
CA SER A 103 9.05 9.13 -8.36
C SER A 103 10.13 8.92 -9.42
N SER A 104 11.37 8.74 -8.97
CA SER A 104 12.48 8.27 -9.81
C SER A 104 12.51 6.75 -9.95
N ALA A 105 11.82 6.02 -9.05
CA ALA A 105 11.75 4.58 -9.07
C ALA A 105 10.83 4.05 -10.19
N SER A 106 11.13 2.86 -10.71
CA SER A 106 10.21 2.13 -11.58
C SER A 106 8.91 1.81 -10.85
N PHE A 107 7.77 1.85 -11.52
CA PHE A 107 6.48 1.51 -10.92
C PHE A 107 5.86 0.28 -11.57
N LEU A 108 5.53 -0.73 -10.77
CA LEU A 108 4.75 -1.90 -11.15
C LEU A 108 3.38 -1.82 -10.50
N GLY A 109 2.39 -1.38 -11.28
CA GLY A 109 1.00 -1.31 -10.84
C GLY A 109 0.39 -2.70 -10.69
N LEU A 110 -0.18 -2.99 -9.51
CA LEU A 110 -0.85 -4.23 -9.18
C LEU A 110 -2.33 -3.96 -8.89
N TYR A 111 -3.21 -4.78 -9.45
CA TYR A 111 -4.64 -4.62 -9.27
C TYR A 111 -5.29 -5.93 -8.82
N ASN A 112 -5.23 -6.20 -7.53
CA ASN A 112 -5.73 -7.42 -6.91
C ASN A 112 -6.61 -7.13 -5.67
N ALA A 113 -7.35 -6.03 -5.71
CA ALA A 113 -8.25 -5.60 -4.64
C ALA A 113 -7.60 -5.75 -3.25
N CYS A 114 -8.23 -6.50 -2.33
CA CYS A 114 -7.71 -6.71 -0.96
C CYS A 114 -6.40 -7.51 -0.91
N GLY A 115 -6.02 -8.19 -1.98
CA GLY A 115 -4.78 -8.96 -2.09
C GLY A 115 -3.56 -8.15 -2.57
N THR A 116 -3.76 -6.92 -3.05
CA THR A 116 -2.70 -6.11 -3.67
C THR A 116 -1.46 -5.95 -2.78
N TYR A 117 -1.64 -5.71 -1.48
CA TYR A 117 -0.50 -5.56 -0.57
C TYR A 117 0.29 -6.86 -0.42
N ALA A 118 -0.38 -7.99 -0.22
CA ALA A 118 0.28 -9.30 -0.12
C ALA A 118 1.00 -9.66 -1.41
N GLU A 119 0.38 -9.39 -2.56
CA GLU A 119 0.99 -9.59 -3.88
C GLU A 119 2.24 -8.73 -4.05
N SER A 120 2.18 -7.44 -3.69
CA SER A 120 3.32 -6.54 -3.76
C SER A 120 4.49 -7.03 -2.89
N MET A 121 4.20 -7.52 -1.68
CA MET A 121 5.22 -8.08 -0.78
C MET A 121 5.89 -9.33 -1.36
N ILE A 122 5.12 -10.24 -1.96
CA ILE A 122 5.67 -11.46 -2.57
C ILE A 122 6.55 -11.11 -3.77
N LEU A 123 6.06 -10.27 -4.68
CA LEU A 123 6.81 -9.85 -5.86
C LEU A 123 8.03 -9.00 -5.49
N GLY A 124 7.87 -8.06 -4.56
CA GLY A 124 8.97 -7.24 -4.06
C GLY A 124 10.07 -8.09 -3.43
N ALA A 125 9.70 -9.06 -2.59
CA ALA A 125 10.65 -9.99 -2.00
C ALA A 125 11.38 -10.82 -3.07
N ALA A 126 10.68 -11.33 -4.07
CA ALA A 126 11.30 -12.09 -5.15
C ALA A 126 12.29 -11.26 -5.98
N LEU A 127 11.95 -9.99 -6.24
CA LEU A 127 12.83 -9.08 -6.97
C LEU A 127 14.08 -8.70 -6.15
N VAL A 128 13.89 -8.36 -4.88
CA VAL A 128 15.00 -7.99 -3.99
C VAL A 128 15.92 -9.18 -3.73
N ASP A 129 15.37 -10.38 -3.57
CA ASP A 129 16.21 -11.58 -3.34
C ASP A 129 17.21 -11.84 -4.45
N LYS A 130 16.89 -11.51 -5.71
CA LYS A 130 17.71 -11.87 -6.87
C LYS A 130 18.29 -10.67 -7.65
N PHE A 131 17.56 -9.58 -7.76
CA PHE A 131 17.86 -8.59 -8.81
C PHE A 131 18.05 -7.16 -8.29
N LEU A 132 17.32 -6.74 -7.25
CA LEU A 132 17.24 -5.36 -6.80
C LEU A 132 17.79 -5.21 -5.38
N ASP A 133 18.07 -3.98 -4.99
CA ASP A 133 18.54 -3.70 -3.62
C ASP A 133 17.41 -3.20 -2.73
N ASN A 134 16.49 -2.38 -3.26
CA ASN A 134 15.40 -1.80 -2.49
C ASN A 134 14.08 -1.79 -3.27
N ALA A 135 13.04 -2.36 -2.68
CA ALA A 135 11.69 -2.33 -3.22
C ALA A 135 10.70 -1.76 -2.19
N VAL A 136 9.83 -0.87 -2.63
CA VAL A 136 8.72 -0.37 -1.83
C VAL A 136 7.45 -1.08 -2.23
N CYS A 137 6.76 -1.67 -1.26
CA CYS A 137 5.44 -2.28 -1.42
C CYS A 137 4.40 -1.34 -0.85
N VAL A 138 3.38 -0.95 -1.63
CA VAL A 138 2.38 0.02 -1.21
C VAL A 138 0.98 -0.41 -1.62
N SER A 139 0.02 -0.23 -0.73
CA SER A 139 -1.40 -0.38 -1.07
C SER A 139 -2.25 0.53 -0.21
N GLY A 140 -3.36 0.96 -0.74
CA GLY A 140 -4.30 1.79 -0.02
C GLY A 140 -5.59 2.01 -0.79
N SER A 141 -6.51 2.67 -0.13
CA SER A 141 -7.73 3.15 -0.75
C SER A 141 -8.35 4.26 0.07
N HIS A 142 -9.25 5.01 -0.57
CA HIS A 142 -10.08 5.99 0.11
C HIS A 142 -11.52 5.51 0.13
N PHE A 143 -12.15 5.51 1.31
CA PHE A 143 -13.52 5.02 1.47
C PHE A 143 -14.51 5.69 0.49
N SER A 144 -14.42 7.00 0.33
CA SER A 144 -15.36 7.78 -0.49
C SER A 144 -15.05 7.75 -1.98
N SER A 145 -13.85 7.32 -2.42
CA SER A 145 -13.54 7.14 -3.84
C SER A 145 -14.02 5.79 -4.37
N ALA A 146 -13.42 4.71 -3.94
CA ALA A 146 -13.70 3.37 -4.49
C ALA A 146 -14.31 2.39 -3.47
N GLU A 147 -13.83 2.37 -2.22
CA GLU A 147 -14.25 1.39 -1.21
C GLU A 147 -15.75 1.34 -0.99
N ARG A 148 -16.41 2.48 -0.95
CA ARG A 148 -17.84 2.56 -0.73
C ARG A 148 -18.65 1.81 -1.79
N GLN A 149 -18.22 1.85 -3.04
CA GLN A 149 -18.91 1.18 -4.15
C GLN A 149 -18.87 -0.34 -4.01
N TYR A 150 -17.77 -0.89 -3.52
CA TYR A 150 -17.62 -2.33 -3.30
C TYR A 150 -18.44 -2.84 -2.11
N ARG A 151 -18.62 -2.00 -1.09
CA ARG A 151 -19.30 -2.40 0.13
C ARG A 151 -20.80 -2.06 0.16
N TYR A 152 -21.15 -0.96 -0.47
CA TYR A 152 -22.51 -0.44 -0.49
C TYR A 152 -22.85 0.01 -1.91
N PRO A 153 -23.41 -0.90 -2.73
CA PRO A 153 -23.92 -0.51 -4.05
C PRO A 153 -24.92 0.62 -3.89
N LEU A 154 -24.59 1.80 -4.37
CA LEU A 154 -25.38 3.02 -4.21
C LEU A 154 -26.76 2.90 -4.89
N GLU A 155 -26.83 2.11 -5.97
CA GLU A 155 -28.04 1.87 -6.74
C GLU A 155 -29.11 1.11 -5.96
N LEU A 156 -28.74 0.37 -4.95
CA LEU A 156 -29.67 -0.42 -4.14
C LEU A 156 -30.22 0.33 -2.93
N GLY A 157 -29.75 1.54 -2.64
CA GLY A 157 -30.19 2.34 -1.50
C GLY A 157 -30.10 1.63 -0.15
N VAL A 158 -29.15 0.73 0.02
CA VAL A 158 -29.05 -0.14 1.20
C VAL A 158 -28.72 0.68 2.43
N LEU A 159 -29.58 0.62 3.45
CA LEU A 159 -29.29 1.14 4.78
C LEU A 159 -28.21 0.30 5.45
N ARG A 160 -27.19 0.96 5.96
CA ARG A 160 -26.12 0.28 6.67
C ARG A 160 -26.57 -0.25 8.02
N SER A 161 -26.44 -1.55 8.21
CA SER A 161 -26.62 -2.18 9.52
C SER A 161 -25.48 -1.79 10.48
N PRO A 162 -25.73 -1.61 11.78
CA PRO A 162 -24.70 -1.41 12.79
C PRO A 162 -23.65 -2.52 12.84
N MET A 163 -24.01 -3.74 12.40
CA MET A 163 -23.12 -4.91 12.35
C MET A 163 -22.25 -4.97 11.08
N THR A 164 -22.46 -4.08 10.13
CA THR A 164 -21.70 -4.07 8.88
C THR A 164 -20.28 -3.59 9.14
N GLN A 165 -19.29 -4.31 8.60
CA GLN A 165 -17.90 -3.90 8.65
C GLN A 165 -17.70 -2.51 8.04
N TRP A 166 -16.91 -1.69 8.71
CA TRP A 166 -16.40 -0.46 8.17
C TRP A 166 -15.01 -0.67 7.57
N THR A 167 -14.76 0.01 6.47
CA THR A 167 -13.41 0.26 6.00
C THR A 167 -12.99 1.66 6.38
N CYS A 168 -11.73 1.84 6.68
CA CYS A 168 -11.14 3.17 6.80
C CYS A 168 -10.42 3.55 5.50
N SER A 169 -10.33 4.84 5.23
CA SER A 169 -9.36 5.33 4.26
C SER A 169 -7.96 5.11 4.83
N GLY A 170 -7.03 4.65 4.02
CA GLY A 170 -5.68 4.41 4.49
C GLY A 170 -4.71 4.01 3.38
N VAL A 171 -3.44 4.23 3.63
CA VAL A 171 -2.33 3.76 2.80
C VAL A 171 -1.27 3.17 3.70
N GLY A 172 -0.88 1.93 3.41
CA GLY A 172 0.24 1.25 4.05
C GLY A 172 1.36 1.01 3.05
N CYS A 173 2.59 1.22 3.47
CA CYS A 173 3.76 0.89 2.66
C CYS A 173 4.87 0.26 3.50
N SER A 174 5.68 -0.56 2.84
CA SER A 174 6.85 -1.23 3.44
C SER A 174 8.04 -1.15 2.52
N LEU A 175 9.21 -1.00 3.11
CA LEU A 175 10.49 -1.07 2.43
C LEU A 175 11.09 -2.45 2.65
N LEU A 176 11.33 -3.15 1.55
CA LEU A 176 12.12 -4.37 1.50
C LEU A 176 13.50 -4.04 0.98
N SER A 177 14.53 -4.53 1.65
CA SER A 177 15.92 -4.31 1.27
C SER A 177 16.70 -5.61 1.22
N ARG A 178 17.71 -5.64 0.37
CA ARG A 178 18.73 -6.68 0.36
C ARG A 178 19.76 -6.36 1.43
N GLU A 179 20.27 -7.38 2.10
CA GLU A 179 21.45 -7.27 2.95
C GLU A 179 22.74 -7.15 2.12
#